data_d3375fd1952ff1549753a82cf85d174b
#
_entry.id   d3375fd1952ff1549753a82cf85d174b
#
_cell.length_a   1.000
_cell.length_b   1.000
_cell.length_c   1.000
_cell.angle_alpha   90.00
_cell.angle_beta   90.00
_cell.angle_gamma   90.00
#
_symmetry.space_group_name_H-M   'P 1'
#
loop_
_entity.id
_entity.type
_entity.pdbx_description
1 polymer ?
#
loop_
_entity_poly.entity_id
_entity_poly.type
_entity_poly.pdbx_seq_one_letter_code
_entity_poly.pdbx_strand_id
1 'polypeptide(L)'
;EDQRGAFAFTLLVALSWDSGDVESLGVLDRYSEELAEKLRNLSGTDYVERIGAPREEMIVEADRHELALLGLDFPSFARLLASADARVPSGFLRGEESSLQIELAGEFDSARRLASVLIRSGSDGTVIRAGDLAVIERGWRTPPEEIAFSGDTRQLFVAARVGAGERVDLWAERALALVDRFRDRIGGRIDLEVVFDQNQYTADRLGELATNLFLGALVVLVVVFFTMGWRSSWIVGSALPLTAGLTLFLVSLTGGKLHQMSIFGMIIALGLLIDNAIVVTDEINRRFRQGAAAIEAVRGTIRHLFVPLLSSTLTTVLAFMPILLLPGNAGDFVSPIASSVVFAIGSSFFVAMAFVSSFAGLAGGRSGGREARWWADGLFAGRSQAPVANTLAAGIRRPWLSLPAVAAVPIVGFALASTLGVQFFPRVDRDMFEVRFWLPNDTSIEETRRTARAMEREIRSLAGVRSVHWTVGGSFPSVYYNMVMNKDNSPFYGQGI
;
A
#
# COMPACT_ATOMS: atom_id res chain seq x y z
N GLU A 1 -13.77 3.24 17.11
CA GLU A 1 -13.32 1.92 16.62
C GLU A 1 -11.85 2.04 16.28
N ASP A 2 -11.05 1.20 16.93
CA ASP A 2 -9.61 1.19 16.71
C ASP A 2 -9.29 0.58 15.35
N GLN A 3 -8.97 1.41 14.35
CA GLN A 3 -8.70 0.98 12.97
C GLN A 3 -7.26 0.49 12.76
N ARG A 4 -6.52 0.15 13.84
CA ARG A 4 -5.11 -0.29 13.77
C ARG A 4 -4.87 -1.46 12.82
N GLY A 5 -5.87 -2.29 12.55
CA GLY A 5 -5.75 -3.46 11.68
C GLY A 5 -6.01 -3.23 10.18
N ALA A 6 -6.52 -2.08 9.78
CA ALA A 6 -7.03 -1.89 8.41
C ALA A 6 -6.02 -1.25 7.44
N PHE A 7 -4.97 -0.57 7.93
CA PHE A 7 -4.06 0.22 7.09
C PHE A 7 -2.59 0.01 7.49
N ALA A 8 -1.74 -0.28 6.51
CA ALA A 8 -0.31 -0.42 6.71
C ALA A 8 0.37 0.93 6.95
N PHE A 9 1.45 0.94 7.75
CA PHE A 9 2.32 2.09 7.90
C PHE A 9 3.10 2.34 6.62
N THR A 10 3.30 3.62 6.31
CA THR A 10 4.01 4.06 5.11
C THR A 10 5.52 4.13 5.33
N LEU A 11 5.92 4.45 6.55
CA LEU A 11 7.32 4.57 6.97
C LEU A 11 7.48 3.90 8.34
N LEU A 12 8.54 3.10 8.49
CA LEU A 12 8.95 2.50 9.75
C LEU A 12 10.43 2.82 10.01
N VAL A 13 10.69 3.49 11.12
CA VAL A 13 12.05 3.86 11.56
C VAL A 13 12.35 3.16 12.87
N ALA A 14 13.47 2.46 12.95
CA ALA A 14 14.01 1.88 14.16
C ALA A 14 15.05 2.81 14.77
N LEU A 15 14.95 3.02 16.08
CA LEU A 15 15.96 3.70 16.88
C LEU A 15 16.63 2.66 17.76
N SER A 16 17.95 2.63 17.78
CA SER A 16 18.75 1.74 18.62
C SER A 16 19.94 2.46 19.24
N TRP A 17 20.48 1.89 20.32
CA TRP A 17 21.65 2.45 20.98
C TRP A 17 22.93 1.93 20.32
N ASP A 18 23.73 2.82 19.76
CA ASP A 18 24.95 2.46 19.02
C ASP A 18 26.24 2.59 19.85
N SER A 19 26.19 3.16 21.04
CA SER A 19 27.39 3.35 21.85
C SER A 19 27.65 2.15 22.77
N GLY A 20 28.90 1.72 22.90
CA GLY A 20 29.33 0.69 23.86
C GLY A 20 29.12 1.06 25.35
N ASP A 21 28.52 2.20 25.63
CA ASP A 21 28.11 2.66 26.96
C ASP A 21 26.82 1.97 27.40
N VAL A 22 26.47 2.08 28.67
CA VAL A 22 25.25 1.53 29.25
C VAL A 22 24.02 2.09 28.50
N GLU A 23 23.21 1.21 27.93
CA GLU A 23 21.97 1.51 27.23
C GLU A 23 21.04 2.36 28.12
N SER A 24 20.73 3.59 27.72
CA SER A 24 19.78 4.45 28.44
C SER A 24 18.42 4.44 27.72
N LEU A 25 17.53 3.57 28.20
CA LEU A 25 16.16 3.48 27.67
C LEU A 25 15.41 4.81 27.74
N GLY A 26 15.63 5.62 28.78
CA GLY A 26 14.96 6.90 28.90
C GLY A 26 15.41 7.94 27.87
N VAL A 27 16.66 7.86 27.43
CA VAL A 27 17.15 8.71 26.35
C VAL A 27 16.57 8.25 25.02
N LEU A 28 16.59 6.94 24.78
CA LEU A 28 16.05 6.35 23.56
C LEU A 28 14.54 6.65 23.43
N ASP A 29 13.79 6.50 24.53
CA ASP A 29 12.36 6.81 24.60
C ASP A 29 12.08 8.28 24.25
N ARG A 30 12.82 9.20 24.84
CA ARG A 30 12.68 10.64 24.58
C ARG A 30 12.92 11.01 23.13
N TYR A 31 13.96 10.42 22.50
CA TYR A 31 14.23 10.68 21.10
C TYR A 31 13.18 10.02 20.17
N SER A 32 12.67 8.85 20.54
CA SER A 32 11.58 8.23 19.80
C SER A 32 10.30 9.07 19.84
N GLU A 33 9.97 9.66 21.02
CA GLU A 33 8.84 10.58 21.14
C GLU A 33 9.05 11.86 20.32
N GLU A 34 10.25 12.47 20.40
CA GLU A 34 10.55 13.66 19.61
C GLU A 34 10.45 13.40 18.10
N LEU A 35 10.93 12.25 17.64
CA LEU A 35 10.76 11.85 16.24
C LEU A 35 9.29 11.63 15.87
N ALA A 36 8.55 10.95 16.75
CA ALA A 36 7.12 10.71 16.56
C ALA A 36 6.33 12.02 16.47
N GLU A 37 6.60 12.98 17.36
CA GLU A 37 5.98 14.32 17.33
C GLU A 37 6.30 15.07 16.03
N LYS A 38 7.54 15.04 15.58
CA LYS A 38 7.94 15.69 14.33
C LYS A 38 7.24 15.06 13.12
N LEU A 39 7.13 13.75 13.07
CA LEU A 39 6.41 13.04 12.02
C LEU A 39 4.90 13.30 12.11
N ARG A 40 4.33 13.37 13.30
CA ARG A 40 2.90 13.70 13.53
C ARG A 40 2.55 15.10 13.06
N ASN A 41 3.47 16.05 13.24
CA ASN A 41 3.33 17.43 12.79
C ASN A 41 3.67 17.65 11.30
N LEU A 42 4.14 16.62 10.60
CA LEU A 42 4.40 16.72 9.17
C LEU A 42 3.08 16.72 8.41
N SER A 43 2.88 17.74 7.55
CA SER A 43 1.66 17.87 6.75
C SER A 43 1.41 16.63 5.90
N GLY A 44 0.19 16.09 5.96
CA GLY A 44 -0.21 14.87 5.27
C GLY A 44 -0.02 13.59 6.08
N THR A 45 0.53 13.65 7.31
CA THR A 45 0.58 12.50 8.22
C THR A 45 -0.79 12.31 8.87
N ASP A 46 -1.29 11.08 8.83
CA ASP A 46 -2.55 10.68 9.45
C ASP A 46 -2.34 10.13 10.87
N TYR A 47 -1.37 9.24 11.03
CA TYR A 47 -1.16 8.53 12.29
C TYR A 47 0.32 8.21 12.51
N VAL A 48 0.76 8.31 13.76
CA VAL A 48 2.11 7.90 14.18
C VAL A 48 2.02 7.11 15.47
N GLU A 49 2.65 5.95 15.50
CA GLU A 49 2.70 5.04 16.64
C GLU A 49 4.14 4.71 17.01
N ARG A 50 4.37 4.54 18.31
CA ARG A 50 5.64 4.05 18.85
C ARG A 50 5.45 2.64 19.37
N ILE A 51 6.32 1.72 18.99
CA ILE A 51 6.27 0.30 19.37
C ILE A 51 7.57 -0.07 20.08
N GLY A 52 7.46 -0.88 21.14
CA GLY A 52 8.59 -1.25 21.99
C GLY A 52 8.99 -0.17 23.01
N ALA A 53 8.25 0.94 23.08
CA ALA A 53 8.54 2.04 23.99
C ALA A 53 8.33 1.59 25.44
N PRO A 54 9.29 1.87 26.35
CA PRO A 54 9.13 1.54 27.74
C PRO A 54 8.05 2.42 28.36
N ARG A 55 7.25 1.83 29.27
CA ARG A 55 6.25 2.59 30.01
C ARG A 55 6.83 3.03 31.35
N GLU A 56 6.87 4.33 31.59
CA GLU A 56 7.32 4.89 32.85
C GLU A 56 6.22 4.77 33.90
N GLU A 57 6.57 4.29 35.08
CA GLU A 57 5.65 4.09 36.21
C GLU A 57 6.28 4.58 37.51
N MET A 58 5.44 4.93 38.49
CA MET A 58 5.86 5.14 39.87
C MET A 58 5.88 3.78 40.57
N ILE A 59 7.06 3.28 40.90
CA ILE A 59 7.25 2.01 41.58
C ILE A 59 7.21 2.28 43.09
N VAL A 60 6.34 1.56 43.80
CA VAL A 60 6.17 1.65 45.23
C VAL A 60 6.56 0.31 45.87
N GLU A 61 7.74 0.25 46.47
CA GLU A 61 8.24 -0.93 47.16
C GLU A 61 8.04 -0.77 48.67
N ALA A 62 7.08 -1.48 49.24
CA ALA A 62 6.76 -1.42 50.65
C ALA A 62 7.21 -2.69 51.39
N ASP A 63 7.71 -2.54 52.61
CA ASP A 63 8.03 -3.69 53.47
C ASP A 63 6.76 -4.27 54.07
N ARG A 64 6.56 -5.56 53.89
CA ARG A 64 5.41 -6.28 54.47
C ARG A 64 5.34 -6.20 55.98
N HIS A 65 6.48 -6.22 56.66
CA HIS A 65 6.54 -6.19 58.09
C HIS A 65 6.12 -4.84 58.66
N GLU A 66 6.58 -3.74 58.04
CA GLU A 66 6.20 -2.40 58.42
C GLU A 66 4.71 -2.13 58.19
N LEU A 67 4.15 -2.58 57.07
CA LEU A 67 2.71 -2.52 56.83
C LEU A 67 1.91 -3.27 57.90
N ALA A 68 2.36 -4.47 58.26
CA ALA A 68 1.68 -5.34 59.23
C ALA A 68 1.69 -4.69 60.65
N LEU A 69 2.75 -3.98 61.04
CA LEU A 69 2.79 -3.24 62.32
C LEU A 69 1.70 -2.18 62.42
N LEU A 70 1.24 -1.66 61.28
CA LEU A 70 0.14 -0.68 61.19
C LEU A 70 -1.22 -1.31 60.96
N GLY A 71 -1.28 -2.64 60.89
CA GLY A 71 -2.51 -3.38 60.59
C GLY A 71 -2.97 -3.24 59.11
N LEU A 72 -2.04 -2.94 58.20
CA LEU A 72 -2.28 -2.78 56.78
C LEU A 72 -1.75 -3.99 56.01
N ASP A 73 -2.50 -4.38 54.99
CA ASP A 73 -2.04 -5.28 53.96
C ASP A 73 -1.75 -4.53 52.64
N PHE A 74 -1.05 -5.15 51.71
CA PHE A 74 -0.74 -4.52 50.40
C PHE A 74 -1.97 -4.02 49.67
N PRO A 75 -3.09 -4.76 49.56
CA PRO A 75 -4.30 -4.26 48.90
C PRO A 75 -4.91 -3.04 49.56
N SER A 76 -4.87 -2.93 50.89
CA SER A 76 -5.38 -1.76 51.62
C SER A 76 -4.48 -0.57 51.47
N PHE A 77 -3.16 -0.76 51.51
CA PHE A 77 -2.17 0.28 51.24
C PHE A 77 -2.33 0.80 49.79
N ALA A 78 -2.43 -0.06 48.80
CA ALA A 78 -2.65 0.30 47.40
C ALA A 78 -3.95 1.11 47.18
N ARG A 79 -5.06 0.70 47.88
CA ARG A 79 -6.32 1.46 47.83
C ARG A 79 -6.21 2.86 48.47
N LEU A 80 -5.46 3.01 49.55
CA LEU A 80 -5.21 4.32 50.14
C LEU A 80 -4.44 5.25 49.21
N LEU A 81 -3.40 4.74 48.55
CA LEU A 81 -2.67 5.46 47.53
C LEU A 81 -3.58 5.84 46.35
N ALA A 82 -4.31 4.86 45.79
CA ALA A 82 -5.22 5.09 44.67
C ALA A 82 -6.32 6.12 44.99
N SER A 83 -6.81 6.18 46.26
CA SER A 83 -7.81 7.17 46.69
C SER A 83 -7.25 8.58 46.76
N ALA A 84 -5.94 8.72 46.92
CA ALA A 84 -5.24 10.03 46.97
C ALA A 84 -4.87 10.52 45.53
N ASP A 85 -4.88 9.64 44.54
CA ASP A 85 -4.65 9.94 43.11
C ASP A 85 -5.99 10.22 42.39
N ALA A 86 -6.69 11.24 42.87
CA ALA A 86 -8.00 11.55 42.29
C ALA A 86 -8.09 13.02 41.86
N ARG A 87 -8.53 13.22 40.62
CA ARG A 87 -9.09 14.51 40.21
C ARG A 87 -10.53 14.61 40.70
N VAL A 88 -10.76 15.34 41.76
CA VAL A 88 -12.12 15.51 42.28
C VAL A 88 -12.65 16.85 41.77
N PRO A 89 -13.73 16.84 40.98
CA PRO A 89 -14.41 18.09 40.62
C PRO A 89 -14.94 18.75 41.91
N SER A 90 -14.42 19.92 42.24
CA SER A 90 -14.67 20.61 43.52
C SER A 90 -15.75 21.71 43.41
N GLY A 91 -16.43 21.80 42.26
CA GLY A 91 -17.51 22.72 42.01
C GLY A 91 -17.28 23.68 40.85
N PHE A 92 -18.17 24.68 40.76
CA PHE A 92 -18.14 25.64 39.67
C PHE A 92 -18.09 27.07 40.29
N LEU A 93 -17.17 27.89 39.80
CA LEU A 93 -17.22 29.33 40.01
C LEU A 93 -18.06 29.94 38.90
N ARG A 94 -19.27 30.41 39.23
CA ARG A 94 -20.21 31.01 38.28
C ARG A 94 -20.05 32.54 38.28
N GLY A 95 -19.62 33.09 37.17
CA GLY A 95 -19.68 34.52 36.87
C GLY A 95 -20.88 34.83 35.96
N GLU A 96 -21.11 36.11 35.70
CA GLU A 96 -22.25 36.56 34.86
C GLU A 96 -22.09 36.15 33.39
N GLU A 97 -20.85 35.99 32.89
CA GLU A 97 -20.56 35.65 31.49
C GLU A 97 -19.84 34.31 31.31
N SER A 98 -19.33 33.71 32.39
CA SER A 98 -18.55 32.44 32.29
C SER A 98 -18.71 31.59 33.55
N SER A 99 -18.61 30.28 33.37
CA SER A 99 -18.59 29.29 34.45
C SER A 99 -17.25 28.53 34.39
N LEU A 100 -16.47 28.65 35.45
CA LEU A 100 -15.20 27.94 35.62
C LEU A 100 -15.42 26.72 36.50
N GLN A 101 -15.07 25.55 36.00
CA GLN A 101 -15.03 24.32 36.79
C GLN A 101 -13.74 24.33 37.62
N ILE A 102 -13.89 24.14 38.92
CA ILE A 102 -12.75 23.98 39.81
C ILE A 102 -12.51 22.52 40.04
N GLU A 103 -11.32 22.06 39.71
CA GLU A 103 -10.85 20.72 39.97
C GLU A 103 -9.70 20.73 40.97
N LEU A 104 -9.79 19.88 41.99
CA LEU A 104 -8.65 19.57 42.82
C LEU A 104 -7.77 18.55 42.08
N ALA A 105 -6.61 19.02 41.62
CA ALA A 105 -5.61 18.14 40.99
C ALA A 105 -4.89 17.34 42.10
N GLY A 106 -5.38 16.17 42.40
CA GLY A 106 -4.75 15.17 43.27
C GLY A 106 -3.75 14.27 42.57
N GLU A 107 -3.55 14.45 41.26
CA GLU A 107 -2.75 13.59 40.39
C GLU A 107 -1.28 13.48 40.86
N PHE A 108 -0.76 12.25 40.91
CA PHE A 108 0.64 12.00 41.26
C PHE A 108 1.57 12.31 40.06
N ASP A 109 2.14 13.53 40.11
CA ASP A 109 3.10 14.02 39.12
C ASP A 109 4.57 13.71 39.48
N SER A 110 4.82 13.30 40.74
CA SER A 110 6.17 13.08 41.25
C SER A 110 6.21 12.04 42.37
N ALA A 111 7.32 11.31 42.47
CA ALA A 111 7.60 10.40 43.61
C ALA A 111 7.49 11.09 44.97
N ARG A 112 7.93 12.37 45.05
CA ARG A 112 7.82 13.16 46.25
C ARG A 112 6.38 13.39 46.69
N ARG A 113 5.48 13.68 45.74
CA ARG A 113 4.07 13.88 46.02
C ARG A 113 3.41 12.60 46.49
N LEU A 114 3.69 11.48 45.84
CA LEU A 114 3.22 10.16 46.25
C LEU A 114 3.76 9.78 47.64
N ALA A 115 5.04 10.06 47.92
CA ALA A 115 5.65 9.87 49.25
C ALA A 115 4.98 10.70 50.35
N SER A 116 4.42 11.86 50.02
CA SER A 116 3.76 12.75 50.98
C SER A 116 2.32 12.36 51.33
N VAL A 117 1.75 11.33 50.70
CA VAL A 117 0.38 10.85 50.94
C VAL A 117 0.23 10.40 52.38
N LEU A 118 -0.79 10.92 53.07
CA LEU A 118 -1.10 10.60 54.45
C LEU A 118 -1.74 9.19 54.52
N ILE A 119 -1.07 8.28 55.22
CA ILE A 119 -1.56 6.91 55.44
C ILE A 119 -2.30 6.80 56.75
N ARG A 120 -1.74 7.40 57.83
CA ARG A 120 -2.34 7.41 59.17
C ARG A 120 -2.06 8.69 59.92
N SER A 121 -3.06 9.14 60.67
CA SER A 121 -2.89 10.23 61.65
C SER A 121 -3.29 9.67 63.02
N GLY A 122 -2.35 9.71 63.96
CA GLY A 122 -2.60 9.29 65.33
C GLY A 122 -3.23 10.42 66.16
N SER A 123 -3.93 10.06 67.27
CA SER A 123 -4.48 11.02 68.23
C SER A 123 -3.42 11.76 69.04
N ASP A 124 -2.18 11.29 68.97
CA ASP A 124 -0.98 11.84 69.59
C ASP A 124 -0.23 12.87 68.67
N GLY A 125 -0.79 13.10 67.47
CA GLY A 125 -0.20 13.99 66.48
C GLY A 125 0.85 13.31 65.59
N THR A 126 1.07 11.99 65.70
CA THR A 126 1.95 11.26 64.81
C THR A 126 1.32 11.17 63.42
N VAL A 127 2.09 11.50 62.38
CA VAL A 127 1.68 11.47 60.97
C VAL A 127 2.57 10.45 60.27
N ILE A 128 1.97 9.41 59.71
CA ILE A 128 2.67 8.41 58.90
C ILE A 128 2.32 8.64 57.44
N ARG A 129 3.34 8.83 56.62
CA ARG A 129 3.22 9.07 55.19
C ARG A 129 3.63 7.84 54.40
N ALA A 130 3.25 7.79 53.15
CA ALA A 130 3.60 6.68 52.26
C ALA A 130 5.13 6.49 52.12
N GLY A 131 5.90 7.58 52.11
CA GLY A 131 7.36 7.52 52.03
C GLY A 131 8.04 7.05 53.30
N ASP A 132 7.31 6.96 54.45
CA ASP A 132 7.81 6.35 55.67
C ASP A 132 7.71 4.83 55.67
N LEU A 133 6.87 4.26 54.76
CA LEU A 133 6.54 2.83 54.71
C LEU A 133 7.02 2.17 53.43
N ALA A 134 7.39 2.95 52.42
CA ALA A 134 7.75 2.45 51.11
C ALA A 134 8.83 3.30 50.45
N VAL A 135 9.69 2.66 49.68
CA VAL A 135 10.59 3.34 48.76
C VAL A 135 9.78 3.62 47.48
N ILE A 136 9.78 4.89 47.09
CA ILE A 136 9.00 5.37 45.97
C ILE A 136 9.95 5.98 44.93
N GLU A 137 10.03 5.34 43.80
CA GLU A 137 10.92 5.71 42.72
C GLU A 137 10.20 5.74 41.37
N ARG A 138 10.71 6.57 40.46
CA ARG A 138 10.30 6.55 39.08
C ARG A 138 11.11 5.50 38.36
N GLY A 139 10.45 4.57 37.71
CA GLY A 139 11.09 3.48 37.01
C GLY A 139 10.32 3.02 35.78
N TRP A 140 10.82 2.00 35.15
CA TRP A 140 10.18 1.38 33.99
C TRP A 140 9.34 0.20 34.44
N ARG A 141 8.17 0.06 33.83
CA ARG A 141 7.30 -1.08 34.06
C ARG A 141 8.05 -2.40 33.87
N THR A 142 8.00 -3.26 34.85
CA THR A 142 8.64 -4.58 34.87
C THR A 142 7.63 -5.65 35.31
N PRO A 143 7.38 -6.71 34.48
CA PRO A 143 7.89 -6.92 33.14
C PRO A 143 7.30 -5.91 32.11
N PRO A 144 8.03 -5.57 31.05
CA PRO A 144 7.52 -4.69 29.98
C PRO A 144 6.35 -5.36 29.24
N GLU A 145 5.45 -4.56 28.67
CA GLU A 145 4.32 -5.06 27.90
C GLU A 145 4.76 -5.59 26.54
N GLU A 146 5.71 -4.90 25.91
CA GLU A 146 6.30 -5.29 24.63
C GLU A 146 7.78 -4.93 24.56
N ILE A 147 8.52 -5.65 23.75
CA ILE A 147 9.95 -5.43 23.51
C ILE A 147 10.21 -5.51 22.03
N ALA A 148 10.80 -4.45 21.44
CA ALA A 148 11.32 -4.47 20.09
C ALA A 148 12.86 -4.61 20.11
N PHE A 149 13.43 -5.40 19.19
CA PHE A 149 14.88 -5.63 19.13
C PHE A 149 15.32 -6.17 17.76
N SER A 150 16.64 -6.06 17.50
CA SER A 150 17.33 -6.70 16.39
C SER A 150 18.68 -7.19 16.90
N GLY A 151 18.95 -8.50 16.78
CA GLY A 151 20.10 -9.12 17.42
C GLY A 151 20.04 -9.02 18.93
N ASP A 152 21.10 -8.47 19.51
CA ASP A 152 21.19 -8.22 20.95
C ASP A 152 20.75 -6.81 21.34
N THR A 153 20.52 -5.92 20.36
CA THR A 153 20.24 -4.51 20.59
C THR A 153 18.74 -4.27 20.69
N ARG A 154 18.31 -3.61 21.78
CA ARG A 154 16.93 -3.16 21.93
C ARG A 154 16.66 -2.01 20.95
N GLN A 155 15.48 -2.03 20.33
CA GLN A 155 15.02 -1.03 19.40
C GLN A 155 13.70 -0.40 19.86
N LEU A 156 13.45 0.83 19.42
CA LEU A 156 12.13 1.44 19.48
C LEU A 156 11.70 1.76 18.04
N PHE A 157 10.51 1.34 17.66
CA PHE A 157 10.00 1.66 16.34
C PHE A 157 9.12 2.91 16.40
N VAL A 158 9.32 3.77 15.41
CA VAL A 158 8.41 4.87 15.10
C VAL A 158 7.80 4.60 13.73
N ALA A 159 6.52 4.29 13.73
CA ALA A 159 5.76 3.93 12.56
C ALA A 159 4.84 5.09 12.16
N ALA A 160 4.91 5.57 10.94
CA ALA A 160 4.12 6.68 10.45
C ALA A 160 3.27 6.28 9.24
N ARG A 161 2.04 6.79 9.20
CA ARG A 161 1.07 6.54 8.13
C ARG A 161 0.69 7.85 7.46
N VAL A 162 0.72 7.86 6.12
CA VAL A 162 0.26 8.97 5.31
C VAL A 162 -1.27 8.99 5.22
N GLY A 163 -1.87 10.17 5.12
CA GLY A 163 -3.31 10.35 4.93
C GLY A 163 -3.80 9.80 3.58
N ALA A 164 -5.01 9.24 3.58
CA ALA A 164 -5.60 8.56 2.43
C ALA A 164 -5.72 9.44 1.16
N GLY A 165 -5.65 10.77 1.29
CA GLY A 165 -5.75 11.73 0.19
C GLY A 165 -4.41 12.20 -0.37
N GLU A 166 -3.32 11.95 0.35
CA GLU A 166 -2.02 12.52 0.09
C GLU A 166 -1.20 11.73 -0.94
N ARG A 167 -0.26 12.39 -1.58
CA ARG A 167 0.72 11.77 -2.45
C ARG A 167 1.82 11.15 -1.62
N VAL A 168 1.87 9.80 -1.62
CA VAL A 168 2.84 9.02 -0.83
C VAL A 168 4.29 9.39 -1.17
N ASP A 169 4.61 9.60 -2.44
CA ASP A 169 5.95 9.96 -2.92
C ASP A 169 6.43 11.30 -2.33
N LEU A 170 5.62 12.35 -2.41
CA LEU A 170 5.97 13.67 -1.88
C LEU A 170 6.00 13.70 -0.34
N TRP A 171 5.13 12.92 0.30
CA TRP A 171 5.14 12.80 1.75
C TRP A 171 6.38 12.06 2.23
N ALA A 172 6.70 10.92 1.61
CA ALA A 172 7.87 10.10 1.97
C ALA A 172 9.18 10.87 1.80
N GLU A 173 9.33 11.64 0.71
CA GLU A 173 10.49 12.50 0.50
C GLU A 173 10.68 13.49 1.66
N ARG A 174 9.60 14.15 2.10
CA ARG A 174 9.62 15.08 3.24
C ARG A 174 9.89 14.37 4.56
N ALA A 175 9.31 13.18 4.76
CA ALA A 175 9.48 12.38 5.96
C ALA A 175 10.91 11.85 6.08
N LEU A 176 11.49 11.32 5.01
CA LEU A 176 12.88 10.86 4.96
C LEU A 176 13.85 12.01 5.18
N ALA A 177 13.65 13.16 4.54
CA ALA A 177 14.45 14.35 4.78
C ALA A 177 14.34 14.87 6.24
N LEU A 178 13.22 14.64 6.91
CA LEU A 178 13.06 14.93 8.33
C LEU A 178 13.86 13.93 9.17
N VAL A 179 13.78 12.64 8.89
CA VAL A 179 14.54 11.57 9.57
C VAL A 179 16.04 11.81 9.43
N ASP A 180 16.54 12.16 8.22
CA ASP A 180 17.96 12.44 7.99
C ASP A 180 18.44 13.65 8.80
N ARG A 181 17.70 14.76 8.76
CA ARG A 181 18.01 15.94 9.59
C ARG A 181 17.95 15.64 11.10
N PHE A 182 17.07 14.74 11.48
CA PHE A 182 16.98 14.28 12.86
C PHE A 182 18.20 13.43 13.24
N ARG A 183 18.61 12.51 12.37
CA ARG A 183 19.83 11.69 12.53
C ARG A 183 21.08 12.56 12.70
N ASP A 184 21.26 13.57 11.84
CA ASP A 184 22.41 14.48 11.90
C ASP A 184 22.47 15.26 13.23
N ARG A 185 21.32 15.59 13.81
CA ARG A 185 21.22 16.36 15.06
C ARG A 185 21.50 15.54 16.31
N ILE A 186 21.06 14.28 16.38
CA ILE A 186 21.19 13.47 17.60
C ILE A 186 22.60 12.95 17.83
N GLY A 187 23.47 13.01 16.80
CA GLY A 187 24.85 12.52 16.88
C GLY A 187 24.95 11.00 16.99
N GLY A 188 26.17 10.46 16.92
CA GLY A 188 26.45 9.03 16.74
C GLY A 188 26.21 8.11 17.94
N ARG A 189 25.38 8.47 18.92
CA ARG A 189 25.03 7.58 20.05
C ARG A 189 23.78 6.74 19.82
N ILE A 190 22.92 7.20 18.92
CA ILE A 190 21.67 6.53 18.55
C ILE A 190 21.71 6.31 17.05
N ASP A 191 21.57 5.07 16.67
CA ASP A 191 21.41 4.70 15.27
C ASP A 191 19.93 4.78 14.88
N LEU A 192 19.66 5.37 13.70
CA LEU A 192 18.35 5.41 13.07
C LEU A 192 18.41 4.61 11.78
N GLU A 193 17.68 3.52 11.74
CA GLU A 193 17.50 2.68 10.56
C GLU A 193 16.10 2.86 9.99
N VAL A 194 16.00 3.11 8.69
CA VAL A 194 14.71 3.05 7.98
C VAL A 194 14.46 1.60 7.63
N VAL A 195 13.62 0.93 8.41
CA VAL A 195 13.28 -0.48 8.25
C VAL A 195 12.35 -0.70 7.06
N PHE A 196 11.43 0.24 6.84
CA PHE A 196 10.46 0.17 5.76
C PHE A 196 10.14 1.55 5.22
N ASP A 197 10.16 1.66 3.88
CA ASP A 197 9.69 2.81 3.11
C ASP A 197 8.79 2.33 1.97
N GLN A 198 7.50 2.59 2.07
CA GLN A 198 6.52 2.22 1.05
C GLN A 198 6.79 2.91 -0.28
N ASN A 199 7.37 4.13 -0.26
CA ASN A 199 7.60 4.89 -1.48
C ASN A 199 8.60 4.20 -2.41
N GLN A 200 9.65 3.58 -1.86
CA GLN A 200 10.61 2.83 -2.67
C GLN A 200 9.91 1.73 -3.48
N TYR A 201 9.08 0.92 -2.83
CA TYR A 201 8.31 -0.13 -3.50
C TYR A 201 7.31 0.43 -4.51
N THR A 202 6.67 1.56 -4.19
CA THR A 202 5.71 2.21 -5.10
C THR A 202 6.42 2.75 -6.33
N ALA A 203 7.55 3.46 -6.16
CA ALA A 203 8.33 4.03 -7.24
C ALA A 203 8.89 2.95 -8.17
N ASP A 204 9.47 1.89 -7.63
CA ASP A 204 10.00 0.76 -8.39
C ASP A 204 8.90 0.07 -9.21
N ARG A 205 7.74 -0.18 -8.59
CA ARG A 205 6.59 -0.80 -9.28
C ARG A 205 6.01 0.10 -10.36
N LEU A 206 5.86 1.39 -10.11
CA LEU A 206 5.39 2.34 -11.13
C LEU A 206 6.37 2.46 -12.29
N GLY A 207 7.67 2.47 -12.00
CA GLY A 207 8.74 2.48 -13.01
C GLY A 207 8.73 1.21 -13.88
N GLU A 208 8.61 0.05 -13.26
CA GLU A 208 8.47 -1.24 -13.97
C GLU A 208 7.23 -1.27 -14.86
N LEU A 209 6.08 -0.83 -14.33
CA LEU A 209 4.84 -0.78 -15.09
C LEU A 209 4.90 0.21 -16.26
N ALA A 210 5.51 1.38 -16.07
CA ALA A 210 5.73 2.35 -17.15
C ALA A 210 6.63 1.78 -18.24
N THR A 211 7.69 1.06 -17.86
CA THR A 211 8.60 0.37 -18.79
C THR A 211 7.86 -0.71 -19.57
N ASN A 212 7.05 -1.51 -18.91
CA ASN A 212 6.23 -2.57 -19.53
C ASN A 212 5.18 -1.98 -20.48
N LEU A 213 4.56 -0.86 -20.11
CA LEU A 213 3.63 -0.13 -20.98
C LEU A 213 4.33 0.36 -22.24
N PHE A 214 5.52 0.96 -22.11
CA PHE A 214 6.31 1.43 -23.25
C PHE A 214 6.77 0.28 -24.13
N LEU A 215 7.29 -0.79 -23.55
CA LEU A 215 7.73 -1.99 -24.30
C LEU A 215 6.54 -2.65 -25.02
N GLY A 216 5.39 -2.76 -24.37
CA GLY A 216 4.16 -3.25 -24.98
C GLY A 216 3.73 -2.39 -26.18
N ALA A 217 3.74 -1.06 -26.05
CA ALA A 217 3.45 -0.14 -27.12
C ALA A 217 4.44 -0.30 -28.28
N LEU A 218 5.73 -0.45 -27.99
CA LEU A 218 6.78 -0.67 -28.99
C LEU A 218 6.56 -1.98 -29.77
N VAL A 219 6.28 -3.08 -29.06
CA VAL A 219 6.00 -4.38 -29.69
C VAL A 219 4.79 -4.29 -30.64
N VAL A 220 3.73 -3.62 -30.20
CA VAL A 220 2.55 -3.42 -31.05
C VAL A 220 2.89 -2.59 -32.28
N LEU A 221 3.66 -1.51 -32.14
CA LEU A 221 4.13 -0.70 -33.27
C LEU A 221 4.94 -1.53 -34.28
N VAL A 222 5.82 -2.39 -33.77
CA VAL A 222 6.61 -3.30 -34.62
C VAL A 222 5.69 -4.28 -35.37
N VAL A 223 4.70 -4.87 -34.72
CA VAL A 223 3.72 -5.76 -35.36
C VAL A 223 2.92 -5.01 -36.43
N VAL A 224 2.40 -3.82 -36.11
CA VAL A 224 1.66 -2.99 -37.08
C VAL A 224 2.56 -2.59 -38.25
N PHE A 225 3.84 -2.28 -38.01
CA PHE A 225 4.80 -1.99 -39.06
C PHE A 225 4.93 -3.15 -40.07
N PHE A 226 5.12 -4.36 -39.57
CA PHE A 226 5.24 -5.54 -40.45
C PHE A 226 3.94 -5.93 -41.09
N THR A 227 2.78 -5.69 -40.48
CA THR A 227 1.47 -6.08 -41.03
C THR A 227 0.88 -5.07 -41.98
N MET A 228 1.01 -3.77 -41.71
CA MET A 228 0.32 -2.69 -42.43
C MET A 228 1.28 -1.70 -43.10
N GLY A 229 2.59 -1.87 -42.92
CA GLY A 229 3.61 -0.98 -43.46
C GLY A 229 3.84 0.29 -42.62
N TRP A 230 4.92 1.00 -42.96
CA TRP A 230 5.46 2.06 -42.11
C TRP A 230 4.54 3.29 -41.96
N ARG A 231 3.80 3.66 -43.01
CA ARG A 231 2.88 4.82 -42.96
C ARG A 231 1.71 4.57 -42.03
N SER A 232 1.09 3.39 -42.16
CA SER A 232 -0.01 3.00 -41.30
C SER A 232 0.46 2.83 -39.85
N SER A 233 1.68 2.33 -39.65
CA SER A 233 2.28 2.19 -38.32
C SER A 233 2.44 3.55 -37.61
N TRP A 234 2.87 4.60 -38.31
CA TRP A 234 2.94 5.92 -37.73
C TRP A 234 1.57 6.52 -37.39
N ILE A 235 0.58 6.32 -38.27
CA ILE A 235 -0.80 6.79 -38.03
C ILE A 235 -1.39 6.10 -36.80
N VAL A 236 -1.34 4.75 -36.78
CA VAL A 236 -1.85 3.95 -35.67
C VAL A 236 -1.05 4.20 -34.38
N GLY A 237 0.28 4.31 -34.53
CA GLY A 237 1.17 4.57 -33.39
C GLY A 237 0.93 5.92 -32.71
N SER A 238 0.60 6.95 -33.49
CA SER A 238 0.26 8.26 -32.94
C SER A 238 -1.04 8.26 -32.11
N ALA A 239 -1.92 7.28 -32.34
CA ALA A 239 -3.13 7.13 -31.55
C ALA A 239 -2.84 6.74 -30.09
N LEU A 240 -1.76 5.98 -29.82
CA LEU A 240 -1.41 5.51 -28.48
C LEU A 240 -1.21 6.64 -27.48
N PRO A 241 -0.27 7.58 -27.68
CA PRO A 241 -0.04 8.67 -26.74
C PRO A 241 -1.25 9.58 -26.61
N LEU A 242 -2.02 9.80 -27.69
CA LEU A 242 -3.23 10.61 -27.64
C LEU A 242 -4.34 9.94 -26.83
N THR A 243 -4.53 8.65 -27.01
CA THR A 243 -5.51 7.89 -26.23
C THR A 243 -5.10 7.78 -24.77
N ALA A 244 -3.83 7.53 -24.49
CA ALA A 244 -3.31 7.51 -23.11
C ALA A 244 -3.49 8.88 -22.43
N GLY A 245 -3.14 9.98 -23.12
CA GLY A 245 -3.32 11.34 -22.61
C GLY A 245 -4.79 11.68 -22.33
N LEU A 246 -5.70 11.33 -23.25
CA LEU A 246 -7.13 11.53 -23.07
C LEU A 246 -7.68 10.66 -21.92
N THR A 247 -7.20 9.44 -21.77
CA THR A 247 -7.55 8.55 -20.64
C THR A 247 -7.14 9.15 -19.30
N LEU A 248 -5.89 9.62 -19.19
CA LEU A 248 -5.40 10.28 -17.98
C LEU A 248 -6.18 11.56 -17.66
N PHE A 249 -6.54 12.33 -18.69
CA PHE A 249 -7.39 13.50 -18.52
C PHE A 249 -8.77 13.13 -17.96
N LEU A 250 -9.42 12.09 -18.49
CA LEU A 250 -10.73 11.63 -17.98
C LEU A 250 -10.63 11.08 -16.56
N VAL A 251 -9.59 10.32 -16.24
CA VAL A 251 -9.31 9.85 -14.85
C VAL A 251 -9.15 11.05 -13.91
N SER A 252 -8.42 12.10 -14.33
CA SER A 252 -8.24 13.32 -13.55
C SER A 252 -9.55 14.06 -13.31
N LEU A 253 -10.42 14.17 -14.32
CA LEU A 253 -11.73 14.84 -14.19
C LEU A 253 -12.67 14.13 -13.20
N THR A 254 -12.54 12.82 -13.06
CA THR A 254 -13.35 12.03 -12.10
C THR A 254 -12.78 12.01 -10.70
N GLY A 255 -11.69 12.76 -10.44
CA GLY A 255 -10.99 12.74 -9.15
C GLY A 255 -10.23 11.43 -8.88
N GLY A 256 -10.04 10.60 -9.89
CA GLY A 256 -9.30 9.35 -9.81
C GLY A 256 -7.82 9.60 -9.53
N LYS A 257 -7.22 8.71 -8.73
CA LYS A 257 -5.79 8.76 -8.41
C LYS A 257 -5.01 7.85 -9.35
N LEU A 258 -3.82 8.29 -9.74
CA LEU A 258 -2.91 7.46 -10.49
C LEU A 258 -2.14 6.56 -9.51
N HIS A 259 -2.50 5.30 -9.47
CA HIS A 259 -1.84 4.27 -8.67
C HIS A 259 -1.65 2.98 -9.49
N GLN A 260 -0.98 2.02 -8.92
CA GLN A 260 -0.63 0.76 -9.58
C GLN A 260 -1.81 0.12 -10.34
N MET A 261 -3.01 0.07 -9.73
CA MET A 261 -4.18 -0.55 -10.36
C MET A 261 -4.68 0.24 -11.58
N SER A 262 -4.62 1.58 -11.55
CA SER A 262 -4.96 2.42 -12.70
C SER A 262 -4.03 2.17 -13.89
N ILE A 263 -2.72 2.00 -13.62
CA ILE A 263 -1.73 1.69 -14.65
C ILE A 263 -1.93 0.27 -15.20
N PHE A 264 -2.24 -0.72 -14.36
CA PHE A 264 -2.63 -2.05 -14.83
C PHE A 264 -3.82 -2.00 -15.78
N GLY A 265 -4.84 -1.20 -15.44
CA GLY A 265 -5.97 -0.97 -16.35
C GLY A 265 -5.53 -0.43 -17.71
N MET A 266 -4.62 0.54 -17.74
CA MET A 266 -4.08 1.09 -18.99
C MET A 266 -3.25 0.06 -19.78
N ILE A 267 -2.46 -0.78 -19.11
CA ILE A 267 -1.69 -1.86 -19.76
C ILE A 267 -2.64 -2.89 -20.39
N ILE A 268 -3.69 -3.31 -19.66
CA ILE A 268 -4.72 -4.23 -20.19
C ILE A 268 -5.41 -3.61 -21.39
N ALA A 269 -5.75 -2.34 -21.31
CA ALA A 269 -6.41 -1.63 -22.40
C ALA A 269 -5.52 -1.44 -23.64
N LEU A 270 -4.18 -1.48 -23.50
CA LEU A 270 -3.24 -1.14 -24.57
C LEU A 270 -3.52 -1.91 -25.88
N GLY A 271 -3.79 -3.21 -25.80
CA GLY A 271 -4.19 -4.01 -26.97
C GLY A 271 -5.52 -3.58 -27.57
N LEU A 272 -6.51 -3.25 -26.71
CA LEU A 272 -7.83 -2.80 -27.13
C LEU A 272 -7.84 -1.37 -27.71
N LEU A 273 -6.87 -0.53 -27.28
CA LEU A 273 -6.75 0.86 -27.75
C LEU A 273 -6.40 0.97 -29.22
N ILE A 274 -5.64 0.02 -29.74
CA ILE A 274 -5.09 0.05 -31.08
C ILE A 274 -6.08 -0.51 -32.10
N ASP A 275 -6.95 -1.41 -31.72
CA ASP A 275 -7.85 -2.12 -32.61
C ASP A 275 -8.74 -1.15 -33.43
N ASN A 276 -9.32 -0.16 -32.78
CA ASN A 276 -10.11 0.86 -33.46
C ASN A 276 -9.29 1.64 -34.50
N ALA A 277 -8.05 2.03 -34.14
CA ALA A 277 -7.16 2.77 -35.03
C ALA A 277 -6.71 1.92 -36.24
N ILE A 278 -6.42 0.61 -36.02
CA ILE A 278 -6.06 -0.33 -37.08
C ILE A 278 -7.21 -0.46 -38.07
N VAL A 279 -8.42 -0.74 -37.59
CA VAL A 279 -9.61 -0.95 -38.45
C VAL A 279 -9.93 0.28 -39.27
N VAL A 280 -9.89 1.47 -38.65
CA VAL A 280 -10.16 2.75 -39.35
C VAL A 280 -9.07 3.01 -40.42
N THR A 281 -7.80 2.82 -40.07
CA THR A 281 -6.68 3.05 -40.99
C THR A 281 -6.72 2.06 -42.17
N ASP A 282 -7.02 0.79 -41.94
CA ASP A 282 -7.10 -0.23 -42.98
C ASP A 282 -8.26 0.06 -43.94
N GLU A 283 -9.43 0.40 -43.46
CA GLU A 283 -10.60 0.75 -44.29
C GLU A 283 -10.33 2.02 -45.14
N ILE A 284 -9.67 3.05 -44.60
CA ILE A 284 -9.28 4.22 -45.36
C ILE A 284 -8.28 3.86 -46.46
N ASN A 285 -7.25 3.04 -46.13
CA ASN A 285 -6.28 2.55 -47.10
C ASN A 285 -6.94 1.71 -48.22
N ARG A 286 -7.93 0.88 -47.84
CA ARG A 286 -8.71 0.09 -48.80
C ARG A 286 -9.46 1.00 -49.79
N ARG A 287 -10.11 2.07 -49.29
CA ARG A 287 -10.84 3.01 -50.13
C ARG A 287 -9.90 3.79 -51.04
N PHE A 288 -8.71 4.16 -50.55
CA PHE A 288 -7.68 4.78 -51.40
C PHE A 288 -7.23 3.81 -52.55
N ARG A 289 -7.04 2.55 -52.24
CA ARG A 289 -6.73 1.54 -53.32
C ARG A 289 -7.85 1.39 -54.33
N GLN A 290 -9.10 1.70 -53.95
CA GLN A 290 -10.25 1.71 -54.85
C GLN A 290 -10.40 3.01 -55.63
N GLY A 291 -9.49 3.99 -55.43
CA GLY A 291 -9.46 5.27 -56.15
C GLY A 291 -10.30 6.39 -55.52
N ALA A 292 -10.79 6.22 -54.30
CA ALA A 292 -11.58 7.27 -53.61
C ALA A 292 -10.73 8.51 -53.29
N ALA A 293 -11.30 9.68 -53.42
CA ALA A 293 -10.69 10.92 -52.93
C ALA A 293 -10.60 10.95 -51.42
N ALA A 294 -9.63 11.68 -50.85
CA ALA A 294 -9.35 11.68 -49.39
C ALA A 294 -10.59 11.97 -48.54
N ILE A 295 -11.35 12.98 -48.84
CA ILE A 295 -12.57 13.34 -48.10
C ILE A 295 -13.65 12.26 -48.23
N GLU A 296 -13.81 11.64 -49.42
CA GLU A 296 -14.76 10.58 -49.62
C GLU A 296 -14.35 9.30 -48.89
N ALA A 297 -13.04 8.95 -48.91
CA ALA A 297 -12.51 7.81 -48.18
C ALA A 297 -12.77 7.96 -46.68
N VAL A 298 -12.47 9.12 -46.07
CA VAL A 298 -12.70 9.38 -44.64
C VAL A 298 -14.19 9.38 -44.33
N ARG A 299 -15.03 10.14 -45.07
CA ARG A 299 -16.48 10.20 -44.85
C ARG A 299 -17.11 8.81 -44.96
N GLY A 300 -16.75 8.04 -46.00
CA GLY A 300 -17.26 6.72 -46.23
C GLY A 300 -16.84 5.75 -45.15
N THR A 301 -15.61 5.83 -44.63
CA THR A 301 -15.11 5.02 -43.51
C THR A 301 -15.86 5.34 -42.23
N ILE A 302 -15.98 6.62 -41.86
CA ILE A 302 -16.73 7.00 -40.64
C ILE A 302 -18.18 6.51 -40.73
N ARG A 303 -18.87 6.73 -41.86
CA ARG A 303 -20.24 6.26 -42.01
C ARG A 303 -20.39 4.72 -41.90
N HIS A 304 -19.41 3.99 -42.41
CA HIS A 304 -19.45 2.52 -42.42
C HIS A 304 -19.07 1.93 -41.07
N LEU A 305 -18.06 2.48 -40.39
CA LEU A 305 -17.49 1.89 -39.17
C LEU A 305 -18.04 2.47 -37.87
N PHE A 306 -18.70 3.65 -37.89
CA PHE A 306 -19.17 4.29 -36.67
C PHE A 306 -20.05 3.39 -35.81
N VAL A 307 -21.11 2.81 -36.39
CA VAL A 307 -22.03 1.96 -35.64
C VAL A 307 -21.39 0.66 -35.18
N PRO A 308 -20.66 -0.11 -36.02
CA PRO A 308 -19.97 -1.30 -35.59
C PRO A 308 -18.96 -1.05 -34.47
N LEU A 309 -18.11 -0.03 -34.60
CA LEU A 309 -17.09 0.28 -33.59
C LEU A 309 -17.70 0.82 -32.31
N LEU A 310 -18.75 1.65 -32.40
CA LEU A 310 -19.48 2.13 -31.22
C LEU A 310 -20.13 0.96 -30.47
N SER A 311 -20.76 0.04 -31.20
CA SER A 311 -21.39 -1.15 -30.60
C SER A 311 -20.35 -2.04 -29.92
N SER A 312 -19.20 -2.29 -30.55
CA SER A 312 -18.10 -3.06 -29.97
C SER A 312 -17.55 -2.35 -28.71
N THR A 313 -17.29 -1.05 -28.80
CA THR A 313 -16.81 -0.23 -27.67
C THR A 313 -17.79 -0.31 -26.50
N LEU A 314 -19.09 -0.11 -26.75
CA LEU A 314 -20.12 -0.14 -25.71
C LEU A 314 -20.24 -1.54 -25.09
N THR A 315 -20.20 -2.61 -25.89
CA THR A 315 -20.22 -3.98 -25.39
C THR A 315 -19.03 -4.26 -24.47
N THR A 316 -17.84 -3.79 -24.85
CA THR A 316 -16.63 -3.98 -24.02
C THR A 316 -16.73 -3.15 -22.73
N VAL A 317 -17.20 -1.91 -22.80
CA VAL A 317 -17.45 -1.07 -21.61
C VAL A 317 -18.43 -1.77 -20.65
N LEU A 318 -19.55 -2.29 -21.19
CA LEU A 318 -20.55 -3.02 -20.38
C LEU A 318 -19.99 -4.29 -19.75
N ALA A 319 -19.04 -4.96 -20.40
CA ALA A 319 -18.36 -6.15 -19.85
C ALA A 319 -17.49 -5.82 -18.63
N PHE A 320 -16.95 -4.60 -18.53
CA PHE A 320 -16.19 -4.14 -17.36
C PHE A 320 -17.05 -3.52 -16.25
N MET A 321 -18.34 -3.21 -16.53
CA MET A 321 -19.26 -2.62 -15.54
C MET A 321 -19.42 -3.44 -14.25
N PRO A 322 -19.54 -4.78 -14.28
CA PRO A 322 -19.66 -5.57 -13.05
C PRO A 322 -18.47 -5.37 -12.10
N ILE A 323 -17.26 -5.18 -12.63
CA ILE A 323 -16.06 -4.92 -11.82
C ILE A 323 -16.13 -3.51 -11.21
N LEU A 324 -16.60 -2.53 -11.98
CA LEU A 324 -16.76 -1.15 -11.50
C LEU A 324 -17.81 -1.03 -10.38
N LEU A 325 -18.84 -1.86 -10.42
CA LEU A 325 -19.95 -1.87 -9.47
C LEU A 325 -19.74 -2.83 -8.29
N LEU A 326 -18.58 -3.48 -8.18
CA LEU A 326 -18.28 -4.40 -7.09
C LEU A 326 -18.24 -3.65 -5.74
N PRO A 327 -19.05 -4.04 -4.74
CA PRO A 327 -19.07 -3.35 -3.45
C PRO A 327 -17.94 -3.79 -2.51
N GLY A 328 -17.63 -2.93 -1.52
CA GLY A 328 -16.71 -3.22 -0.43
C GLY A 328 -15.23 -3.11 -0.81
N ASN A 329 -14.36 -3.45 0.12
CA ASN A 329 -12.90 -3.27 0.00
C ASN A 329 -12.29 -3.93 -1.27
N ALA A 330 -12.87 -5.04 -1.72
CA ALA A 330 -12.47 -5.69 -2.96
C ALA A 330 -12.82 -4.81 -4.18
N GLY A 331 -13.99 -4.18 -4.16
CA GLY A 331 -14.40 -3.22 -5.19
C GLY A 331 -13.49 -2.00 -5.22
N ASP A 332 -13.20 -1.40 -4.07
CA ASP A 332 -12.31 -0.23 -3.96
C ASP A 332 -10.91 -0.52 -4.50
N PHE A 333 -10.44 -1.77 -4.34
CA PHE A 333 -9.14 -2.19 -4.86
C PHE A 333 -9.12 -2.43 -6.38
N VAL A 334 -10.19 -3.03 -6.94
CA VAL A 334 -10.20 -3.50 -8.36
C VAL A 334 -10.88 -2.49 -9.29
N SER A 335 -11.82 -1.66 -8.79
CA SER A 335 -12.57 -0.70 -9.62
C SER A 335 -11.70 0.30 -10.40
N PRO A 336 -10.52 0.75 -9.90
CA PRO A 336 -9.63 1.60 -10.67
C PRO A 336 -9.05 0.95 -11.95
N ILE A 337 -8.94 -0.38 -11.96
CA ILE A 337 -8.59 -1.12 -13.18
C ILE A 337 -9.70 -0.96 -14.21
N ALA A 338 -10.94 -1.26 -13.81
CA ALA A 338 -12.09 -1.20 -14.68
C ALA A 338 -12.36 0.22 -15.20
N SER A 339 -12.28 1.23 -14.34
CA SER A 339 -12.47 2.64 -14.73
C SER A 339 -11.42 3.08 -15.74
N SER A 340 -10.14 2.74 -15.53
CA SER A 340 -9.07 3.05 -16.47
C SER A 340 -9.29 2.38 -17.82
N VAL A 341 -9.72 1.11 -17.85
CA VAL A 341 -10.04 0.38 -19.08
C VAL A 341 -11.23 1.02 -19.81
N VAL A 342 -12.31 1.35 -19.10
CA VAL A 342 -13.50 1.99 -19.67
C VAL A 342 -13.15 3.34 -20.31
N PHE A 343 -12.41 4.19 -19.59
CA PHE A 343 -11.97 5.48 -20.13
C PHE A 343 -11.02 5.30 -21.32
N ALA A 344 -10.12 4.33 -21.25
CA ALA A 344 -9.18 4.04 -22.32
C ALA A 344 -9.89 3.61 -23.61
N ILE A 345 -10.84 2.68 -23.53
CA ILE A 345 -11.60 2.18 -24.68
C ILE A 345 -12.47 3.28 -25.27
N GLY A 346 -13.15 4.07 -24.44
CA GLY A 346 -13.93 5.23 -24.88
C GLY A 346 -13.06 6.29 -25.58
N SER A 347 -11.90 6.59 -25.01
CA SER A 347 -10.89 7.47 -25.59
C SER A 347 -10.37 6.95 -26.94
N SER A 348 -10.10 5.64 -27.05
CA SER A 348 -9.66 5.00 -28.27
C SER A 348 -10.68 5.16 -29.40
N PHE A 349 -11.95 4.91 -29.12
CA PHE A 349 -13.01 5.13 -30.11
C PHE A 349 -13.04 6.57 -30.60
N PHE A 350 -12.99 7.53 -29.70
CA PHE A 350 -13.01 8.95 -30.05
C PHE A 350 -11.77 9.35 -30.87
N VAL A 351 -10.56 8.96 -30.43
CA VAL A 351 -9.31 9.23 -31.14
C VAL A 351 -9.29 8.58 -32.50
N ALA A 352 -9.78 7.33 -32.64
CA ALA A 352 -9.86 6.63 -33.92
C ALA A 352 -10.79 7.34 -34.90
N MET A 353 -11.98 7.77 -34.44
CA MET A 353 -12.97 8.43 -35.30
C MET A 353 -12.59 9.86 -35.67
N ALA A 354 -12.00 10.64 -34.76
CA ALA A 354 -11.69 12.04 -35.00
C ALA A 354 -10.27 12.27 -35.54
N PHE A 355 -9.26 11.75 -34.84
CA PHE A 355 -7.86 12.02 -35.14
C PHE A 355 -7.29 11.07 -36.18
N VAL A 356 -7.39 9.73 -35.96
CA VAL A 356 -6.79 8.75 -36.86
C VAL A 356 -7.41 8.81 -38.23
N SER A 357 -8.73 8.94 -38.32
CA SER A 357 -9.42 9.07 -39.61
C SER A 357 -8.97 10.30 -40.40
N SER A 358 -8.82 11.44 -39.71
CA SER A 358 -8.35 12.70 -40.36
C SER A 358 -6.89 12.59 -40.76
N PHE A 359 -6.04 12.06 -39.89
CA PHE A 359 -4.60 11.90 -40.16
C PHE A 359 -4.34 10.89 -41.28
N ALA A 360 -5.07 9.76 -41.31
CA ALA A 360 -5.00 8.80 -42.42
C ALA A 360 -5.46 9.40 -43.73
N GLY A 361 -6.51 10.25 -43.74
CA GLY A 361 -6.96 10.99 -44.90
C GLY A 361 -5.92 11.93 -45.47
N LEU A 362 -5.20 12.66 -44.60
CA LEU A 362 -4.14 13.60 -45.00
C LEU A 362 -2.88 12.87 -45.49
N ALA A 363 -2.48 11.78 -44.84
CA ALA A 363 -1.25 11.02 -45.14
C ALA A 363 -1.39 10.08 -46.33
N GLY A 364 -2.60 9.58 -46.65
CA GLY A 364 -2.86 8.52 -47.60
C GLY A 364 -3.00 8.96 -49.07
N GLY A 365 -3.27 10.24 -49.35
CA GLY A 365 -3.63 10.75 -50.70
C GLY A 365 -2.51 10.73 -51.77
N ARG A 366 -1.35 10.13 -51.53
CA ARG A 366 -0.18 10.20 -52.43
C ARG A 366 0.32 8.87 -52.97
N SER A 367 -0.41 7.78 -52.83
CA SER A 367 0.00 6.45 -53.33
C SER A 367 -0.59 6.10 -54.70
N GLY A 368 -0.35 6.97 -55.67
CA GLY A 368 -0.64 6.61 -57.09
C GLY A 368 0.48 5.72 -57.65
N GLY A 369 0.16 4.47 -57.98
CA GLY A 369 0.88 3.69 -59.02
C GLY A 369 2.29 3.19 -58.72
N ARG A 370 2.69 2.92 -57.46
CA ARG A 370 3.99 2.26 -57.16
C ARG A 370 3.82 0.77 -56.87
N GLU A 371 4.74 -0.02 -57.39
CA GLU A 371 4.85 -1.46 -57.05
C GLU A 371 4.81 -1.68 -55.55
N ALA A 372 4.04 -2.69 -55.12
CA ALA A 372 3.90 -3.05 -53.73
C ALA A 372 5.27 -3.40 -53.10
N ARG A 373 5.72 -2.47 -52.24
CA ARG A 373 6.95 -2.71 -51.46
C ARG A 373 6.54 -3.15 -50.07
N TRP A 374 7.09 -4.28 -49.58
CA TRP A 374 6.72 -4.88 -48.31
C TRP A 374 6.75 -3.92 -47.09
N TRP A 375 7.69 -2.94 -47.11
CA TRP A 375 7.75 -1.92 -46.04
C TRP A 375 6.68 -0.82 -46.16
N ALA A 376 6.01 -0.71 -47.31
CA ALA A 376 4.97 0.31 -47.52
C ALA A 376 3.57 -0.29 -47.32
N ASP A 377 3.38 -1.56 -47.71
CA ASP A 377 2.08 -2.25 -47.72
C ASP A 377 1.97 -3.38 -46.72
N GLY A 378 3.06 -3.73 -46.02
CA GLY A 378 3.16 -4.84 -45.06
C GLY A 378 3.50 -6.17 -45.72
N LEU A 379 4.02 -7.11 -44.91
CA LEU A 379 4.44 -8.46 -45.36
C LEU A 379 3.29 -9.34 -45.83
N PHE A 380 2.08 -9.07 -45.35
CA PHE A 380 0.89 -9.88 -45.61
C PHE A 380 0.03 -9.35 -46.77
N ALA A 381 0.48 -8.32 -47.47
CA ALA A 381 -0.21 -7.81 -48.64
C ALA A 381 -0.09 -8.80 -49.82
N GLY A 382 -1.05 -9.69 -49.98
CA GLY A 382 -1.32 -10.43 -51.19
C GLY A 382 -1.10 -11.94 -51.15
N ARG A 383 0.10 -12.48 -51.01
CA ARG A 383 0.40 -13.89 -51.26
C ARG A 383 0.23 -14.82 -50.04
N SER A 384 0.31 -14.33 -48.86
CA SER A 384 0.24 -15.14 -47.62
C SER A 384 -1.19 -15.46 -47.16
N GLN A 385 -2.20 -14.89 -47.78
CA GLN A 385 -3.61 -15.15 -47.43
C GLN A 385 -4.15 -16.49 -48.02
N ALA A 386 -3.50 -17.05 -49.04
CA ALA A 386 -3.95 -18.27 -49.70
C ALA A 386 -4.05 -19.48 -48.76
N PRO A 387 -3.09 -19.80 -47.87
CA PRO A 387 -3.22 -20.96 -46.99
C PRO A 387 -4.37 -20.79 -45.97
N VAL A 388 -4.56 -19.59 -45.43
CA VAL A 388 -5.65 -19.29 -44.50
C VAL A 388 -7.01 -19.40 -45.21
N ALA A 389 -7.13 -18.83 -46.40
CA ALA A 389 -8.35 -18.92 -47.21
C ALA A 389 -8.69 -20.39 -47.59
N ASN A 390 -7.67 -21.18 -47.91
CA ASN A 390 -7.86 -22.60 -48.22
C ASN A 390 -8.30 -23.41 -46.99
N THR A 391 -7.74 -23.13 -45.82
CA THR A 391 -8.14 -23.80 -44.57
C THR A 391 -9.58 -23.44 -44.20
N LEU A 392 -9.95 -22.16 -44.30
CA LEU A 392 -11.32 -21.71 -44.09
C LEU A 392 -12.29 -22.34 -45.10
N ALA A 393 -11.93 -22.37 -46.36
CA ALA A 393 -12.75 -22.99 -47.40
C ALA A 393 -12.94 -24.49 -47.15
N ALA A 394 -11.90 -25.19 -46.71
CA ALA A 394 -11.99 -26.62 -46.32
C ALA A 394 -12.91 -26.81 -45.10
N GLY A 395 -12.84 -25.91 -44.10
CA GLY A 395 -13.72 -25.91 -42.92
C GLY A 395 -15.20 -25.73 -43.32
N ILE A 396 -15.48 -24.75 -44.21
CA ILE A 396 -16.83 -24.47 -44.69
C ILE A 396 -17.40 -25.65 -45.53
N ARG A 397 -16.54 -26.29 -46.27
CA ARG A 397 -16.95 -27.47 -47.06
C ARG A 397 -17.33 -28.70 -46.24
N ARG A 398 -16.82 -28.80 -44.98
CA ARG A 398 -17.09 -29.92 -44.06
C ARG A 398 -17.50 -29.42 -42.68
N PRO A 399 -18.63 -28.69 -42.54
CA PRO A 399 -19.02 -28.03 -41.28
C PRO A 399 -19.24 -29.02 -40.14
N TRP A 400 -19.68 -30.24 -40.42
CA TRP A 400 -19.91 -31.30 -39.44
C TRP A 400 -18.63 -31.82 -38.77
N LEU A 401 -17.45 -31.62 -39.38
CA LEU A 401 -16.13 -31.91 -38.78
C LEU A 401 -15.52 -30.68 -38.14
N SER A 402 -15.61 -29.52 -38.80
CA SER A 402 -14.97 -28.30 -38.33
C SER A 402 -15.63 -27.72 -37.06
N LEU A 403 -16.96 -27.75 -36.97
CA LEU A 403 -17.69 -27.25 -35.79
C LEU A 403 -17.36 -28.04 -34.52
N PRO A 404 -17.41 -29.40 -34.48
CA PRO A 404 -17.00 -30.15 -33.31
C PRO A 404 -15.51 -29.97 -32.96
N ALA A 405 -14.63 -29.88 -33.96
CA ALA A 405 -13.20 -29.72 -33.77
C ALA A 405 -12.89 -28.33 -33.07
N VAL A 406 -13.56 -27.29 -33.54
CA VAL A 406 -13.41 -25.94 -32.91
C VAL A 406 -14.07 -25.92 -31.53
N ALA A 407 -15.24 -26.56 -31.34
CA ALA A 407 -15.93 -26.61 -30.06
C ALA A 407 -15.21 -27.49 -29.02
N ALA A 408 -14.47 -28.52 -29.45
CA ALA A 408 -13.76 -29.40 -28.52
C ALA A 408 -12.72 -28.66 -27.65
N VAL A 409 -12.02 -27.70 -28.21
CA VAL A 409 -10.97 -26.96 -27.47
C VAL A 409 -11.52 -26.21 -26.27
N PRO A 410 -12.54 -25.33 -26.38
CA PRO A 410 -13.12 -24.67 -25.21
C PRO A 410 -13.82 -25.64 -24.26
N ILE A 411 -14.46 -26.72 -24.75
CA ILE A 411 -15.10 -27.73 -23.89
C ILE A 411 -14.04 -28.42 -23.01
N VAL A 412 -12.92 -28.83 -23.61
CA VAL A 412 -11.79 -29.39 -22.84
C VAL A 412 -11.22 -28.37 -21.88
N GLY A 413 -11.11 -27.10 -22.30
CA GLY A 413 -10.67 -26.01 -21.42
C GLY A 413 -11.57 -25.84 -20.19
N PHE A 414 -12.90 -25.85 -20.37
CA PHE A 414 -13.85 -25.78 -19.25
C PHE A 414 -13.78 -27.03 -18.35
N ALA A 415 -13.60 -28.22 -18.94
CA ALA A 415 -13.42 -29.44 -18.15
C ALA A 415 -12.14 -29.39 -17.27
N LEU A 416 -11.05 -28.86 -17.82
CA LEU A 416 -9.79 -28.70 -17.08
C LEU A 416 -9.83 -27.55 -16.08
N ALA A 417 -10.70 -26.57 -16.25
CA ALA A 417 -10.82 -25.44 -15.33
C ALA A 417 -11.16 -25.89 -13.90
N SER A 418 -11.88 -27.00 -13.74
CA SER A 418 -12.19 -27.57 -12.42
C SER A 418 -10.97 -28.10 -11.66
N THR A 419 -9.84 -28.30 -12.32
CA THR A 419 -8.57 -28.75 -11.70
C THR A 419 -7.68 -27.59 -11.27
N LEU A 420 -8.05 -26.34 -11.62
CA LEU A 420 -7.28 -25.16 -11.25
C LEU A 420 -7.50 -24.79 -9.78
N GLY A 421 -6.41 -24.47 -9.08
CA GLY A 421 -6.47 -23.95 -7.73
C GLY A 421 -7.13 -22.56 -7.68
N VAL A 422 -8.08 -22.39 -6.76
CA VAL A 422 -8.74 -21.09 -6.55
C VAL A 422 -7.91 -20.24 -5.59
N GLN A 423 -7.40 -19.11 -6.06
CA GLN A 423 -6.70 -18.11 -5.25
C GLN A 423 -7.27 -16.73 -5.59
N PHE A 424 -7.57 -15.93 -4.57
CA PHE A 424 -8.05 -14.56 -4.77
C PHE A 424 -6.88 -13.62 -5.13
N PHE A 425 -5.78 -13.70 -4.37
CA PHE A 425 -4.56 -12.98 -4.69
C PHE A 425 -3.45 -13.96 -5.09
N PRO A 426 -2.69 -13.67 -6.16
CA PRO A 426 -1.50 -14.46 -6.50
C PRO A 426 -0.44 -14.29 -5.41
N ARG A 427 0.48 -15.25 -5.32
CA ARG A 427 1.68 -15.10 -4.49
C ARG A 427 2.48 -13.92 -5.00
N VAL A 428 2.89 -13.05 -4.09
CA VAL A 428 3.71 -11.87 -4.41
C VAL A 428 5.14 -12.19 -3.99
N ASP A 429 6.07 -11.98 -4.90
CA ASP A 429 7.49 -12.00 -4.59
C ASP A 429 7.83 -10.72 -3.85
N ARG A 430 8.23 -10.85 -2.58
CA ARG A 430 8.60 -9.74 -1.70
C ARG A 430 9.99 -10.01 -1.17
N ASP A 431 10.73 -8.95 -0.95
CA ASP A 431 12.05 -8.96 -0.32
C ASP A 431 12.00 -9.04 1.22
N MET A 432 10.79 -9.12 1.78
CA MET A 432 10.52 -9.30 3.21
C MET A 432 9.59 -10.48 3.44
N PHE A 433 9.84 -11.21 4.52
CA PHE A 433 8.92 -12.25 5.00
C PHE A 433 8.67 -12.06 6.49
N GLU A 434 7.51 -12.49 6.91
CA GLU A 434 7.02 -12.40 8.29
C GLU A 434 7.18 -13.74 8.99
N VAL A 435 7.67 -13.72 10.23
CA VAL A 435 7.73 -14.86 11.12
C VAL A 435 6.85 -14.59 12.33
N ARG A 436 5.92 -15.49 12.61
CA ARG A 436 5.06 -15.43 13.79
C ARG A 436 5.17 -16.73 14.58
N PHE A 437 5.25 -16.61 15.90
CA PHE A 437 5.23 -17.79 16.76
C PHE A 437 4.47 -17.51 18.06
N TRP A 438 3.97 -18.58 18.66
CA TRP A 438 3.24 -18.56 19.91
C TRP A 438 3.85 -19.60 20.84
N LEU A 439 4.05 -19.23 22.08
CA LEU A 439 4.43 -20.12 23.17
C LEU A 439 3.21 -20.38 24.07
N PRO A 440 3.29 -21.29 25.05
CA PRO A 440 2.22 -21.45 26.03
C PRO A 440 1.87 -20.14 26.74
N ASN A 441 0.58 -19.96 27.09
CA ASN A 441 0.05 -18.67 27.58
C ASN A 441 0.67 -18.19 28.90
N ASP A 442 1.32 -19.09 29.66
CA ASP A 442 2.03 -18.83 30.91
C ASP A 442 3.50 -18.43 30.70
N THR A 443 3.95 -18.32 29.46
CA THR A 443 5.33 -17.96 29.12
C THR A 443 5.59 -16.51 29.42
N SER A 444 6.71 -16.20 30.07
CA SER A 444 7.15 -14.81 30.28
C SER A 444 7.67 -14.15 29.00
N ILE A 445 7.56 -12.84 28.93
CA ILE A 445 8.05 -12.07 27.78
C ILE A 445 9.57 -12.26 27.54
N GLU A 446 10.34 -12.47 28.61
CA GLU A 446 11.79 -12.73 28.51
C GLU A 446 12.10 -14.08 27.87
N GLU A 447 11.29 -15.12 28.15
CA GLU A 447 11.44 -16.42 27.49
C GLU A 447 11.05 -16.33 26.01
N THR A 448 10.00 -15.56 25.69
CA THR A 448 9.59 -15.29 24.31
C THR A 448 10.70 -14.55 23.56
N ARG A 449 11.35 -13.56 24.20
CA ARG A 449 12.50 -12.86 23.64
C ARG A 449 13.69 -13.78 23.40
N ARG A 450 14.00 -14.69 24.34
CA ARG A 450 15.07 -15.68 24.16
C ARG A 450 14.80 -16.60 22.98
N THR A 451 13.57 -17.06 22.83
CA THR A 451 13.14 -17.90 21.71
C THR A 451 13.26 -17.14 20.37
N ALA A 452 12.78 -15.89 20.32
CA ALA A 452 12.91 -15.06 19.12
C ALA A 452 14.39 -14.83 18.72
N ARG A 453 15.28 -14.58 19.68
CA ARG A 453 16.73 -14.46 19.43
C ARG A 453 17.36 -15.77 18.92
N ALA A 454 16.89 -16.92 19.40
CA ALA A 454 17.36 -18.19 18.87
C ALA A 454 16.93 -18.36 17.41
N MET A 455 15.67 -18.05 17.08
CA MET A 455 15.18 -18.06 15.70
C MET A 455 15.93 -17.06 14.81
N GLU A 456 16.20 -15.86 15.32
CA GLU A 456 16.95 -14.84 14.57
C GLU A 456 18.32 -15.31 14.13
N ARG A 457 19.07 -15.99 15.00
CA ARG A 457 20.39 -16.55 14.65
C ARG A 457 20.32 -17.52 13.49
N GLU A 458 19.30 -18.39 13.46
CA GLU A 458 19.08 -19.30 12.33
C GLU A 458 18.66 -18.55 11.07
N ILE A 459 17.74 -17.59 11.19
CA ILE A 459 17.26 -16.79 10.05
C ILE A 459 18.41 -15.98 9.44
N ARG A 460 19.24 -15.33 10.25
CA ARG A 460 20.42 -14.57 9.78
C ARG A 460 21.48 -15.44 9.09
N SER A 461 21.49 -16.76 9.35
CA SER A 461 22.37 -17.70 8.66
C SER A 461 21.95 -17.99 7.22
N LEU A 462 20.69 -17.67 6.86
CA LEU A 462 20.17 -17.88 5.51
C LEU A 462 20.75 -16.87 4.53
N ALA A 463 21.15 -17.35 3.36
CA ALA A 463 21.68 -16.48 2.31
C ALA A 463 20.58 -15.50 1.83
N GLY A 464 20.92 -14.20 1.79
CA GLY A 464 20.02 -13.15 1.32
C GLY A 464 19.30 -12.37 2.44
N VAL A 465 19.34 -12.82 3.68
CA VAL A 465 18.79 -12.05 4.82
C VAL A 465 19.77 -10.91 5.16
N ARG A 466 19.27 -9.67 5.18
CA ARG A 466 20.03 -8.46 5.51
C ARG A 466 19.90 -8.07 6.98
N SER A 467 18.67 -7.96 7.43
CA SER A 467 18.33 -7.60 8.80
C SER A 467 17.09 -8.39 9.25
N VAL A 468 16.94 -8.51 10.55
CA VAL A 468 15.76 -9.13 11.16
C VAL A 468 15.36 -8.26 12.34
N HIS A 469 14.11 -7.86 12.37
CA HIS A 469 13.55 -7.02 13.42
C HIS A 469 12.40 -7.76 14.10
N TRP A 470 12.36 -7.71 15.42
CA TRP A 470 11.40 -8.43 16.23
C TRP A 470 10.60 -7.51 17.13
N THR A 471 9.34 -7.89 17.34
CA THR A 471 8.52 -7.44 18.46
C THR A 471 8.03 -8.67 19.22
N VAL A 472 8.15 -8.66 20.55
CA VAL A 472 7.61 -9.69 21.44
C VAL A 472 6.71 -9.02 22.46
N GLY A 473 5.62 -9.69 22.88
CA GLY A 473 4.60 -9.14 23.75
C GLY A 473 3.51 -8.37 23.00
N GLY A 474 3.77 -7.96 21.77
CA GLY A 474 2.87 -7.21 20.89
C GLY A 474 3.04 -7.59 19.44
N SER A 475 2.20 -7.01 18.57
CA SER A 475 2.30 -7.17 17.12
C SER A 475 3.42 -6.30 16.56
N PHE A 476 4.13 -6.81 15.54
CA PHE A 476 5.03 -5.99 14.74
C PHE A 476 4.23 -4.93 13.95
N PRO A 477 4.77 -3.72 13.73
CA PRO A 477 4.08 -2.69 12.93
C PRO A 477 3.63 -3.22 11.58
N SER A 478 2.35 -3.02 11.25
CA SER A 478 1.79 -3.45 9.98
C SER A 478 2.38 -2.62 8.82
N VAL A 479 3.33 -3.18 8.09
CA VAL A 479 3.92 -2.57 6.88
C VAL A 479 3.26 -3.07 5.60
N TYR A 480 2.44 -4.14 5.69
CA TYR A 480 1.65 -4.68 4.60
C TYR A 480 0.19 -4.87 5.00
N TYR A 481 -0.72 -4.77 4.03
CA TYR A 481 -2.16 -4.89 4.22
C TYR A 481 -2.64 -6.21 4.84
N ASN A 482 -1.83 -7.26 4.77
CA ASN A 482 -2.12 -8.59 5.34
C ASN A 482 -1.54 -8.79 6.74
N MET A 483 -0.80 -7.84 7.27
CA MET A 483 -0.34 -7.84 8.66
C MET A 483 -1.38 -7.16 9.53
N VAL A 484 -1.89 -7.87 10.53
CA VAL A 484 -2.92 -7.37 11.44
C VAL A 484 -2.34 -7.21 12.84
N MET A 485 -2.40 -6.00 13.38
CA MET A 485 -1.97 -5.68 14.74
C MET A 485 -3.12 -5.95 15.72
N ASN A 486 -3.18 -7.15 16.29
CA ASN A 486 -4.22 -7.59 17.21
C ASN A 486 -3.70 -8.39 18.41
N LYS A 487 -2.40 -8.27 18.73
CA LYS A 487 -1.73 -9.01 19.78
C LYS A 487 -1.12 -8.08 20.84
N ASP A 488 -1.93 -7.15 21.35
CA ASP A 488 -1.52 -6.31 22.46
C ASP A 488 -1.45 -7.14 23.76
N ASN A 489 -0.50 -6.83 24.64
CA ASN A 489 -0.31 -7.51 25.95
C ASN A 489 -0.28 -9.04 25.86
N SER A 490 0.43 -9.58 24.88
CA SER A 490 0.54 -11.03 24.65
C SER A 490 1.98 -11.51 24.88
N PRO A 491 2.44 -11.65 26.13
CA PRO A 491 3.85 -11.93 26.46
C PRO A 491 4.38 -13.22 25.83
N PHE A 492 3.50 -14.15 25.46
CA PHE A 492 3.80 -15.43 24.81
C PHE A 492 3.86 -15.34 23.27
N TYR A 493 3.68 -14.15 22.69
CA TYR A 493 3.66 -13.94 21.25
C TYR A 493 4.91 -13.20 20.77
N GLY A 494 5.46 -13.66 19.65
CA GLY A 494 6.54 -12.99 18.94
C GLY A 494 6.27 -12.88 17.44
N GLN A 495 6.61 -11.73 16.87
CA GLN A 495 6.48 -11.43 15.46
C GLN A 495 7.73 -10.70 14.97
N GLY A 496 8.29 -11.18 13.85
CA GLY A 496 9.46 -10.59 13.24
C GLY A 496 9.31 -10.42 11.73
N ILE A 497 10.11 -9.56 11.17
CA ILE A 497 10.20 -9.30 9.74
C ILE A 497 11.65 -9.33 9.30
#